data_606e2c5c1be12f930b0f52c5f752644b
#
_entry.id   606e2c5c1be12f930b0f52c5f752644b
#
_cell.length_a   1.000
_cell.length_b   1.000
_cell.length_c   1.000
_cell.angle_alpha   90.00
_cell.angle_beta   90.00
_cell.angle_gamma   90.00
#
_symmetry.space_group_name_H-M   'P 1'
#
loop_
_entity.id
_entity.type
_entity.pdbx_description
1 polymer ?
#
loop_
_entity_poly.entity_id
_entity_poly.type
_entity_poly.pdbx_seq_one_letter_code
_entity_poly.pdbx_strand_id
1 'polypeptide(L)'
;MSLVELIAQADERGLAASGLACLDRCVPLLGGDDEILRPLWASLVDGDAWEGRLEQARAKLDSGDRAPTGARVGADGAADRVPAGPGRPASAAAALRDEDEASALARRMLDAVPAQPSFAGLRAWADGCSVAALQIHRLLDAADDGSSSVSARREGRTDGMSPLVAAELRRQVTILELLADHGAGGLRPALDVCTEGRRVLRAVVSRRARGRA
;
A
#
# COMPACT_ATOMS: atom_id res chain seq x y z
N MET A 1 -4.88 10.22 -20.91
CA MET A 1 -3.84 9.16 -20.94
C MET A 1 -4.20 8.11 -19.89
N SER A 2 -4.07 6.81 -20.20
CA SER A 2 -4.30 5.75 -19.22
C SER A 2 -3.11 5.62 -18.25
N LEU A 3 -3.33 5.00 -17.09
CA LEU A 3 -2.23 4.77 -16.13
C LEU A 3 -1.12 3.90 -16.72
N VAL A 4 -1.48 2.92 -17.56
CA VAL A 4 -0.51 2.05 -18.24
C VAL A 4 0.38 2.85 -19.19
N GLU A 5 -0.20 3.81 -19.94
CA GLU A 5 0.56 4.70 -20.83
C GLU A 5 1.49 5.63 -20.05
N LEU A 6 1.04 6.18 -18.91
CA LEU A 6 1.88 7.01 -18.04
C LEU A 6 3.09 6.24 -17.50
N ILE A 7 2.89 5.01 -17.00
CA ILE A 7 4.00 4.14 -16.56
C ILE A 7 4.95 3.81 -17.72
N ALA A 8 4.41 3.59 -18.93
CA ALA A 8 5.21 3.27 -20.10
C ALA A 8 6.13 4.42 -20.55
N GLN A 9 5.74 5.67 -20.30
CA GLN A 9 6.45 6.88 -20.70
C GLN A 9 7.36 7.45 -19.59
N ALA A 10 7.22 6.98 -18.34
CA ALA A 10 7.98 7.48 -17.21
C ALA A 10 9.48 7.14 -17.33
N ASP A 11 10.34 8.07 -16.91
CA ASP A 11 11.77 7.86 -16.75
C ASP A 11 12.09 7.00 -15.50
N GLU A 12 13.35 6.68 -15.26
CA GLU A 12 13.76 5.85 -14.11
C GLU A 12 13.33 6.45 -12.77
N ARG A 13 13.44 7.78 -12.62
CA ARG A 13 13.00 8.48 -11.41
C ARG A 13 11.48 8.39 -11.24
N GLY A 14 10.73 8.63 -12.29
CA GLY A 14 9.28 8.53 -12.30
C GLY A 14 8.80 7.12 -11.98
N LEU A 15 9.45 6.10 -12.53
CA LEU A 15 9.16 4.70 -12.22
C LEU A 15 9.45 4.36 -10.75
N ALA A 16 10.64 4.75 -10.25
CA ALA A 16 11.01 4.51 -8.86
C ALA A 16 10.06 5.22 -7.89
N ALA A 17 9.73 6.49 -8.15
CA ALA A 17 8.82 7.27 -7.34
C ALA A 17 7.39 6.73 -7.39
N SER A 18 6.91 6.28 -8.54
CA SER A 18 5.57 5.69 -8.70
C SER A 18 5.42 4.39 -7.89
N GLY A 19 6.40 3.46 -8.00
CA GLY A 19 6.42 2.25 -7.21
C GLY A 19 6.51 2.53 -5.70
N LEU A 20 7.43 3.43 -5.32
CA LEU A 20 7.61 3.85 -3.92
C LEU A 20 6.35 4.51 -3.36
N ALA A 21 5.65 5.32 -4.16
CA ALA A 21 4.42 5.97 -3.77
C ALA A 21 3.28 4.97 -3.50
N CYS A 22 3.14 3.94 -4.33
CA CYS A 22 2.17 2.86 -4.09
C CYS A 22 2.47 2.13 -2.77
N LEU A 23 3.74 1.76 -2.54
CA LEU A 23 4.19 1.10 -1.32
C LEU A 23 3.99 2.00 -0.09
N ASP A 24 4.33 3.27 -0.19
CA ASP A 24 4.24 4.26 0.89
C ASP A 24 2.80 4.42 1.40
N ARG A 25 1.83 4.45 0.50
CA ARG A 25 0.41 4.48 0.89
C ARG A 25 -0.06 3.20 1.57
N CYS A 26 0.63 2.07 1.35
CA CYS A 26 0.33 0.78 1.95
C CYS A 26 1.09 0.49 3.27
N VAL A 27 2.00 1.36 3.70
CA VAL A 27 2.74 1.24 4.97
C VAL A 27 1.85 0.93 6.19
N PRO A 28 0.62 1.49 6.33
CA PRO A 28 -0.27 1.13 7.43
C PRO A 28 -0.60 -0.36 7.57
N LEU A 29 -0.50 -1.12 6.47
CA LEU A 29 -0.71 -2.57 6.47
C LEU A 29 0.52 -3.36 6.91
N LEU A 30 1.69 -2.71 6.91
CA LEU A 30 2.98 -3.29 7.31
C LEU A 30 3.35 -2.98 8.77
N GLY A 31 2.48 -2.27 9.50
CA GLY A 31 2.76 -1.86 10.87
C GLY A 31 3.85 -0.79 11.01
N GLY A 32 4.28 -0.19 9.89
CA GLY A 32 5.31 0.85 9.86
C GLY A 32 4.79 2.23 10.24
N ASP A 33 5.71 3.10 10.67
CA ASP A 33 5.46 4.52 10.85
C ASP A 33 5.49 5.29 9.51
N ASP A 34 5.01 6.54 9.53
CA ASP A 34 4.89 7.37 8.32
C ASP A 34 6.23 7.81 7.73
N GLU A 35 7.32 7.67 8.48
CA GLU A 35 8.66 8.13 8.11
C GLU A 35 9.55 6.99 7.58
N ILE A 36 9.07 5.75 7.62
CA ILE A 36 9.89 4.55 7.37
C ILE A 36 10.48 4.51 5.96
N LEU A 37 9.75 5.03 4.96
CA LEU A 37 10.18 5.10 3.57
C LEU A 37 10.79 6.46 3.17
N ARG A 38 10.84 7.44 4.09
CA ARG A 38 11.41 8.76 3.82
C ARG A 38 12.87 8.71 3.33
N PRO A 39 13.76 7.84 3.87
CA PRO A 39 15.11 7.71 3.34
C PRO A 39 15.16 7.28 1.87
N LEU A 40 14.24 6.40 1.44
CA LEU A 40 14.14 6.00 0.03
C LEU A 40 13.66 7.14 -0.87
N TRP A 41 12.73 7.96 -0.41
CA TRP A 41 12.33 9.18 -1.13
C TRP A 41 13.50 10.16 -1.28
N ALA A 42 14.35 10.30 -0.26
CA ALA A 42 15.54 11.14 -0.33
C ALA A 42 16.53 10.63 -1.40
N SER A 43 16.70 9.29 -1.56
CA SER A 43 17.58 8.76 -2.60
C SER A 43 17.13 9.08 -4.03
N LEU A 44 15.85 9.38 -4.25
CA LEU A 44 15.37 9.84 -5.56
C LEU A 44 15.81 11.28 -5.89
N VAL A 45 16.15 12.06 -4.89
CA VAL A 45 16.69 13.42 -5.04
C VAL A 45 18.21 13.37 -5.23
N ASP A 46 18.89 12.64 -4.32
CA ASP A 46 20.35 12.66 -4.20
C ASP A 46 21.04 11.69 -5.18
N GLY A 47 20.32 10.68 -5.68
CA GLY A 47 20.86 9.63 -6.54
C GLY A 47 21.70 8.57 -5.81
N ASP A 48 21.83 8.68 -4.47
CA ASP A 48 22.76 7.88 -3.69
C ASP A 48 22.07 6.95 -2.68
N ALA A 49 22.78 5.88 -2.29
CA ALA A 49 22.48 5.02 -1.13
C ALA A 49 21.14 4.28 -1.17
N TRP A 50 20.53 4.06 -2.35
CA TRP A 50 19.25 3.36 -2.49
C TRP A 50 19.25 2.00 -1.77
N GLU A 51 20.25 1.15 -2.05
CA GLU A 51 20.34 -0.20 -1.48
C GLU A 51 20.41 -0.18 0.06
N GLY A 52 21.30 0.61 0.63
CA GLY A 52 21.44 0.71 2.09
C GLY A 52 20.20 1.31 2.78
N ARG A 53 19.51 2.26 2.14
CA ARG A 53 18.25 2.83 2.62
C ARG A 53 17.10 1.83 2.54
N LEU A 54 17.11 0.98 1.51
CA LEU A 54 16.15 -0.12 1.38
C LEU A 54 16.32 -1.17 2.48
N GLU A 55 17.56 -1.58 2.75
CA GLU A 55 17.86 -2.52 3.84
C GLU A 55 17.41 -1.97 5.20
N GLN A 56 17.67 -0.69 5.46
CA GLN A 56 17.20 -0.02 6.69
C GLN A 56 15.67 -0.01 6.81
N ALA A 57 14.96 0.27 5.71
CA ALA A 57 13.51 0.27 5.71
C ALA A 57 12.95 -1.14 5.98
N ARG A 58 13.51 -2.16 5.33
CA ARG A 58 13.14 -3.57 5.55
C ARG A 58 13.38 -3.99 7.01
N ALA A 59 14.57 -3.72 7.54
CA ALA A 59 14.92 -4.06 8.94
C ALA A 59 13.98 -3.41 9.96
N LYS A 60 13.56 -2.16 9.74
CA LYS A 60 12.60 -1.47 10.61
C LYS A 60 11.21 -2.09 10.52
N LEU A 61 10.74 -2.46 9.34
CA LEU A 61 9.43 -3.10 9.14
C LEU A 61 9.40 -4.51 9.77
N ASP A 62 10.47 -5.29 9.64
CA ASP A 62 10.60 -6.61 10.26
C ASP A 62 10.67 -6.52 11.79
N SER A 63 11.28 -5.46 12.33
CA SER A 63 11.34 -5.24 13.78
C SER A 63 9.99 -4.81 14.35
N GLY A 64 9.20 -4.06 13.60
CA GLY A 64 7.84 -3.63 13.97
C GLY A 64 6.85 -4.80 14.07
N ASP A 65 7.01 -5.81 13.20
CA ASP A 65 6.18 -7.02 13.19
C ASP A 65 6.42 -7.93 14.44
N ARG A 66 7.58 -7.77 15.09
CA ARG A 66 7.93 -8.49 16.34
C ARG A 66 7.51 -7.80 17.63
N ALA A 67 6.99 -6.58 17.59
CA ALA A 67 6.46 -5.94 18.78
C ALA A 67 5.22 -6.70 19.27
N PRO A 68 5.18 -7.21 20.52
CA PRO A 68 4.04 -7.97 21.00
C PRO A 68 2.81 -7.07 21.07
N THR A 69 1.85 -7.34 20.22
CA THR A 69 0.52 -6.73 20.28
C THR A 69 -0.16 -7.17 21.57
N GLY A 70 -0.14 -6.28 22.56
CA GLY A 70 -0.96 -6.42 23.78
C GLY A 70 -0.38 -7.33 24.85
N ALA A 71 0.22 -6.71 25.87
CA ALA A 71 0.31 -7.29 27.19
C ALA A 71 -1.09 -7.72 27.65
N ARG A 72 -1.40 -9.01 27.54
CA ARG A 72 -2.50 -9.59 28.32
C ARG A 72 -2.05 -9.54 29.76
N VAL A 73 -2.63 -8.61 30.51
CA VAL A 73 -2.60 -8.63 31.97
C VAL A 73 -3.13 -10.00 32.42
N GLY A 74 -2.27 -10.78 33.04
CA GLY A 74 -2.64 -12.02 33.66
C GLY A 74 -3.63 -11.73 34.76
N ALA A 75 -4.81 -12.34 34.69
CA ALA A 75 -5.67 -12.59 35.82
C ALA A 75 -5.80 -14.11 35.94
N ASP A 76 -5.10 -14.66 36.91
CA ASP A 76 -5.40 -16.00 37.48
C ASP A 76 -6.84 -15.97 37.97
N GLY A 77 -7.64 -16.96 37.57
CA GLY A 77 -8.97 -17.12 38.11
C GLY A 77 -9.80 -18.17 37.36
N ALA A 78 -9.80 -19.40 37.88
CA ALA A 78 -10.86 -20.42 37.85
C ALA A 78 -11.60 -20.71 36.53
N ALA A 79 -11.48 -21.96 36.15
CA ALA A 79 -12.26 -22.64 35.15
C ALA A 79 -13.77 -22.42 35.30
N ASP A 80 -14.39 -21.77 34.32
CA ASP A 80 -15.77 -22.03 33.98
C ASP A 80 -15.86 -22.14 32.44
N ARG A 81 -16.20 -23.34 31.96
CA ARG A 81 -16.39 -23.60 30.54
C ARG A 81 -17.70 -22.98 30.12
N VAL A 82 -17.63 -21.77 29.61
CA VAL A 82 -18.72 -21.19 28.83
C VAL A 82 -18.79 -21.93 27.49
N PRO A 83 -19.95 -22.47 27.08
CA PRO A 83 -20.10 -23.15 25.80
C PRO A 83 -19.83 -22.18 24.68
N ALA A 84 -19.11 -22.65 23.65
CA ALA A 84 -18.83 -21.90 22.43
C ALA A 84 -20.12 -21.26 21.88
N GLY A 85 -20.20 -19.95 21.97
CA GLY A 85 -21.27 -19.16 21.37
C GLY A 85 -21.28 -19.31 19.85
N PRO A 86 -22.42 -19.05 19.20
CA PRO A 86 -22.61 -19.26 17.79
C PRO A 86 -21.56 -18.51 16.98
N GLY A 87 -21.00 -19.20 16.00
CA GLY A 87 -19.84 -18.81 15.21
C GLY A 87 -19.83 -17.35 14.77
N ARG A 88 -18.64 -16.77 14.75
CA ARG A 88 -18.36 -15.47 14.14
C ARG A 88 -19.12 -15.36 12.82
N PRO A 89 -19.86 -14.27 12.55
CA PRO A 89 -20.58 -14.15 11.31
C PRO A 89 -19.62 -14.31 10.13
N ALA A 90 -20.04 -15.03 9.10
CA ALA A 90 -19.22 -15.34 7.92
C ALA A 90 -18.57 -14.09 7.30
N SER A 91 -19.21 -12.92 7.43
CA SER A 91 -18.70 -11.62 7.01
C SER A 91 -17.45 -11.16 7.77
N ALA A 92 -17.35 -11.43 9.07
CA ALA A 92 -16.17 -11.06 9.87
C ALA A 92 -14.96 -11.92 9.51
N ALA A 93 -15.17 -13.21 9.23
CA ALA A 93 -14.11 -14.10 8.77
C ALA A 93 -13.61 -13.74 7.34
N ALA A 94 -14.51 -13.30 6.48
CA ALA A 94 -14.15 -12.80 5.15
C ALA A 94 -13.32 -11.51 5.26
N ALA A 95 -13.75 -10.54 6.07
CA ALA A 95 -13.04 -9.29 6.27
C ALA A 95 -11.62 -9.47 6.84
N LEU A 96 -11.39 -10.48 7.68
CA LEU A 96 -10.04 -10.81 8.16
C LEU A 96 -9.16 -11.37 7.04
N ARG A 97 -9.70 -12.27 6.22
CA ARG A 97 -8.95 -12.79 5.06
C ARG A 97 -8.56 -11.70 4.07
N ASP A 98 -9.46 -10.73 3.81
CA ASP A 98 -9.18 -9.60 2.94
C ASP A 98 -8.03 -8.74 3.48
N GLU A 99 -7.99 -8.51 4.81
CA GLU A 99 -6.91 -7.75 5.45
C GLU A 99 -5.59 -8.50 5.43
N ASP A 100 -5.61 -9.81 5.68
CA ASP A 100 -4.41 -10.67 5.60
C ASP A 100 -3.87 -10.69 4.17
N GLU A 101 -4.74 -10.80 3.17
CA GLU A 101 -4.36 -10.75 1.75
C GLU A 101 -3.81 -9.37 1.36
N ALA A 102 -4.45 -8.29 1.81
CA ALA A 102 -3.98 -6.93 1.58
C ALA A 102 -2.58 -6.70 2.19
N SER A 103 -2.35 -7.19 3.42
CA SER A 103 -1.04 -7.11 4.08
C SER A 103 0.01 -7.94 3.35
N ALA A 104 -0.35 -9.14 2.87
CA ALA A 104 0.55 -9.98 2.07
C ALA A 104 0.91 -9.32 0.73
N LEU A 105 -0.04 -8.62 0.08
CA LEU A 105 0.23 -7.84 -1.14
C LEU A 105 1.21 -6.70 -0.86
N ALA A 106 1.00 -5.93 0.22
CA ALA A 106 1.90 -4.85 0.61
C ALA A 106 3.32 -5.36 0.90
N ARG A 107 3.46 -6.52 1.57
CA ARG A 107 4.75 -7.16 1.84
C ARG A 107 5.44 -7.57 0.53
N ARG A 108 4.73 -8.20 -0.41
CA ARG A 108 5.27 -8.53 -1.74
C ARG A 108 5.76 -7.29 -2.51
N MET A 109 5.07 -6.14 -2.39
CA MET A 109 5.55 -4.89 -2.99
C MET A 109 6.91 -4.46 -2.42
N LEU A 110 7.10 -4.59 -1.10
CA LEU A 110 8.36 -4.27 -0.42
C LEU A 110 9.47 -5.24 -0.81
N ASP A 111 9.17 -6.54 -0.83
CA ASP A 111 10.15 -7.58 -1.16
C ASP A 111 10.65 -7.47 -2.61
N ALA A 112 9.77 -7.04 -3.51
CA ALA A 112 10.06 -6.86 -4.93
C ALA A 112 10.82 -5.57 -5.25
N VAL A 113 11.09 -4.67 -4.28
CA VAL A 113 11.90 -3.47 -4.52
C VAL A 113 13.27 -3.86 -5.05
N PRO A 114 13.70 -3.39 -6.23
CA PRO A 114 15.02 -3.72 -6.76
C PRO A 114 16.13 -3.13 -5.87
N ALA A 115 17.06 -3.97 -5.40
CA ALA A 115 18.20 -3.54 -4.61
C ALA A 115 19.12 -2.62 -5.43
N GLN A 116 19.33 -2.99 -6.70
CA GLN A 116 20.05 -2.18 -7.66
C GLN A 116 19.07 -1.70 -8.73
N PRO A 117 18.74 -0.39 -8.74
CA PRO A 117 17.81 0.17 -9.69
C PRO A 117 18.32 0.02 -11.14
N SER A 118 17.47 -0.51 -12.00
CA SER A 118 17.64 -0.47 -13.45
C SER A 118 16.31 -0.11 -14.08
N PHE A 119 16.31 0.50 -15.25
CA PHE A 119 15.07 0.89 -15.93
C PHE A 119 14.06 -0.25 -16.04
N ALA A 120 14.51 -1.42 -16.49
CA ALA A 120 13.64 -2.59 -16.62
C ALA A 120 13.12 -3.10 -15.28
N GLY A 121 13.98 -3.17 -14.25
CA GLY A 121 13.63 -3.57 -12.89
C GLY A 121 12.65 -2.61 -12.24
N LEU A 122 12.91 -1.31 -12.34
CA LEU A 122 12.03 -0.27 -11.81
C LEU A 122 10.66 -0.27 -12.51
N ARG A 123 10.64 -0.45 -13.83
CA ARG A 123 9.39 -0.53 -14.59
C ARG A 123 8.54 -1.74 -14.17
N ALA A 124 9.14 -2.91 -14.08
CA ALA A 124 8.45 -4.12 -13.63
C ALA A 124 7.92 -3.98 -12.20
N TRP A 125 8.72 -3.39 -11.31
CA TRP A 125 8.32 -3.13 -9.93
C TRP A 125 7.20 -2.10 -9.83
N ALA A 126 7.31 -0.95 -10.51
CA ALA A 126 6.28 0.09 -10.53
C ALA A 126 4.95 -0.43 -11.06
N ASP A 127 4.99 -1.23 -12.14
CA ASP A 127 3.81 -1.87 -12.71
C ASP A 127 3.16 -2.84 -11.73
N GLY A 128 3.96 -3.71 -11.10
CA GLY A 128 3.49 -4.64 -10.06
C GLY A 128 2.91 -3.92 -8.84
N CYS A 129 3.56 -2.85 -8.36
CA CYS A 129 3.06 -2.02 -7.26
C CYS A 129 1.73 -1.34 -7.60
N SER A 130 1.58 -0.84 -8.81
CA SER A 130 0.34 -0.24 -9.29
C SER A 130 -0.83 -1.22 -9.23
N VAL A 131 -0.63 -2.44 -9.72
CA VAL A 131 -1.64 -3.52 -9.65
C VAL A 131 -1.96 -3.88 -8.21
N ALA A 132 -0.94 -4.13 -7.39
CA ALA A 132 -1.09 -4.54 -6.01
C ALA A 132 -1.82 -3.48 -5.16
N ALA A 133 -1.48 -2.20 -5.33
CA ALA A 133 -2.14 -1.11 -4.61
C ALA A 133 -3.64 -1.02 -4.93
N LEU A 134 -4.03 -1.16 -6.21
CA LEU A 134 -5.45 -1.18 -6.60
C LEU A 134 -6.17 -2.43 -6.06
N GLN A 135 -5.52 -3.60 -6.04
CA GLN A 135 -6.08 -4.81 -5.43
C GLN A 135 -6.28 -4.64 -3.92
N ILE A 136 -5.31 -4.06 -3.20
CA ILE A 136 -5.41 -3.74 -1.77
C ILE A 136 -6.63 -2.85 -1.51
N HIS A 137 -6.78 -1.78 -2.28
CA HIS A 137 -7.91 -0.86 -2.10
C HIS A 137 -9.25 -1.53 -2.42
N ARG A 138 -9.28 -2.43 -3.42
CA ARG A 138 -10.46 -3.24 -3.73
C ARG A 138 -10.85 -4.20 -2.60
N LEU A 139 -9.89 -4.92 -2.02
CA LEU A 139 -10.12 -5.83 -0.88
C LEU A 139 -10.64 -5.09 0.37
N LEU A 140 -10.17 -3.86 0.57
CA LEU A 140 -10.51 -3.07 1.75
C LEU A 140 -11.72 -2.15 1.57
N ASP A 141 -12.21 -1.96 0.33
CA ASP A 141 -13.43 -1.18 0.10
C ASP A 141 -14.66 -1.95 0.62
N ALA A 142 -15.58 -1.22 1.24
CA ALA A 142 -16.87 -1.78 1.65
C ALA A 142 -17.87 -1.82 0.48
N ALA A 143 -17.61 -1.04 -0.57
CA ALA A 143 -18.42 -0.99 -1.77
C ALA A 143 -17.91 -2.00 -2.80
N ASP A 144 -18.82 -2.57 -3.57
CA ASP A 144 -18.47 -3.43 -4.71
C ASP A 144 -17.77 -2.59 -5.80
N ASP A 145 -16.65 -3.09 -6.31
CA ASP A 145 -15.90 -2.49 -7.41
C ASP A 145 -16.41 -2.94 -8.79
N GLY A 146 -17.55 -3.62 -8.81
CA GLY A 146 -18.12 -4.17 -10.04
C GLY A 146 -17.28 -5.30 -10.64
N SER A 147 -17.63 -5.70 -11.87
CA SER A 147 -17.02 -6.86 -12.55
C SER A 147 -15.71 -6.54 -13.29
N SER A 148 -15.31 -5.27 -13.39
CA SER A 148 -14.10 -4.89 -14.12
C SER A 148 -12.83 -5.32 -13.39
N SER A 149 -11.85 -5.86 -14.11
CA SER A 149 -10.55 -6.23 -13.55
C SER A 149 -9.70 -5.01 -13.23
N VAL A 150 -8.70 -5.17 -12.35
CA VAL A 150 -7.72 -4.11 -12.05
C VAL A 150 -7.01 -3.64 -13.33
N SER A 151 -6.67 -4.56 -14.25
CA SER A 151 -6.07 -4.20 -15.55
C SER A 151 -7.00 -3.28 -16.35
N ALA A 152 -8.30 -3.60 -16.40
CA ALA A 152 -9.29 -2.77 -17.06
C ALA A 152 -9.38 -1.36 -16.47
N ARG A 153 -9.30 -1.23 -15.13
CA ARG A 153 -9.26 0.06 -14.42
C ARG A 153 -8.02 0.87 -14.83
N ARG A 154 -6.87 0.25 -14.88
CA ARG A 154 -5.59 0.87 -15.29
C ARG A 154 -5.60 1.33 -16.76
N GLU A 155 -6.34 0.65 -17.62
CA GLU A 155 -6.55 1.00 -19.03
C GLU A 155 -7.59 2.12 -19.23
N GLY A 156 -8.24 2.60 -18.16
CA GLY A 156 -9.17 3.73 -18.19
C GLY A 156 -10.66 3.36 -18.12
N ARG A 157 -11.01 2.10 -17.87
CA ARG A 157 -12.41 1.71 -17.62
C ARG A 157 -12.82 2.04 -16.19
N THR A 158 -13.55 3.13 -16.01
CA THR A 158 -13.91 3.68 -14.69
C THR A 158 -15.37 3.41 -14.28
N ASP A 159 -16.18 2.82 -15.15
CA ASP A 159 -17.60 2.57 -14.88
C ASP A 159 -17.78 1.61 -13.70
N GLY A 160 -18.62 1.98 -12.74
CA GLY A 160 -18.92 1.18 -11.55
C GLY A 160 -17.73 0.97 -10.62
N MET A 161 -16.67 1.81 -10.71
CA MET A 161 -15.51 1.74 -9.83
C MET A 161 -15.87 2.16 -8.41
N SER A 162 -15.45 1.38 -7.43
CA SER A 162 -15.64 1.73 -6.01
C SER A 162 -14.87 2.99 -5.61
N PRO A 163 -15.36 3.75 -4.61
CA PRO A 163 -14.76 5.02 -4.26
C PRO A 163 -13.29 4.94 -3.83
N LEU A 164 -12.92 3.86 -3.11
CA LEU A 164 -11.56 3.70 -2.61
C LEU A 164 -10.60 3.36 -3.75
N VAL A 165 -11.00 2.48 -4.67
CA VAL A 165 -10.23 2.13 -5.88
C VAL A 165 -10.09 3.35 -6.80
N ALA A 166 -11.17 4.11 -6.99
CA ALA A 166 -11.15 5.33 -7.79
C ALA A 166 -10.19 6.39 -7.22
N ALA A 167 -10.17 6.54 -5.89
CA ALA A 167 -9.26 7.45 -5.22
C ALA A 167 -7.79 7.03 -5.39
N GLU A 168 -7.50 5.73 -5.26
CA GLU A 168 -6.15 5.22 -5.47
C GLU A 168 -5.69 5.37 -6.92
N LEU A 169 -6.54 5.04 -7.90
CA LEU A 169 -6.22 5.22 -9.31
C LEU A 169 -5.87 6.68 -9.64
N ARG A 170 -6.69 7.63 -9.15
CA ARG A 170 -6.39 9.07 -9.32
C ARG A 170 -5.06 9.46 -8.71
N ARG A 171 -4.72 8.98 -7.51
CA ARG A 171 -3.41 9.28 -6.87
C ARG A 171 -2.25 8.77 -7.70
N GLN A 172 -2.35 7.56 -8.25
CA GLN A 172 -1.31 7.01 -9.12
C GLN A 172 -1.10 7.85 -10.38
N VAL A 173 -2.19 8.26 -11.03
CA VAL A 173 -2.15 9.15 -12.20
C VAL A 173 -1.53 10.50 -11.83
N THR A 174 -2.03 11.16 -10.78
CA THR A 174 -1.54 12.48 -10.33
C THR A 174 -0.05 12.45 -10.01
N ILE A 175 0.45 11.40 -9.37
CA ILE A 175 1.88 11.29 -9.03
C ILE A 175 2.73 11.20 -10.30
N LEU A 176 2.34 10.39 -11.28
CA LEU A 176 3.06 10.28 -12.54
C LEU A 176 3.02 11.57 -13.35
N GLU A 177 1.89 12.27 -13.39
CA GLU A 177 1.75 13.57 -14.02
C GLU A 177 2.65 14.63 -13.35
N LEU A 178 2.65 14.72 -12.01
CA LEU A 178 3.53 15.62 -11.26
C LEU A 178 5.01 15.39 -11.56
N LEU A 179 5.42 14.13 -11.70
CA LEU A 179 6.81 13.77 -12.01
C LEU A 179 7.15 14.03 -13.49
N ALA A 180 6.21 13.79 -14.40
CA ALA A 180 6.40 14.10 -15.83
C ALA A 180 6.55 15.61 -16.08
N ASP A 181 5.73 16.43 -15.39
CA ASP A 181 5.70 17.87 -15.60
C ASP A 181 6.83 18.62 -14.87
N HIS A 182 7.27 18.11 -13.71
CA HIS A 182 8.18 18.84 -12.82
C HIS A 182 9.48 18.08 -12.49
N GLY A 183 9.68 16.87 -12.99
CA GLY A 183 10.86 16.06 -12.73
C GLY A 183 11.12 15.91 -11.22
N ALA A 184 12.34 16.22 -10.76
CA ALA A 184 12.70 16.17 -9.34
C ALA A 184 11.85 17.12 -8.47
N GLY A 185 11.38 18.24 -9.00
CA GLY A 185 10.47 19.17 -8.30
C GLY A 185 9.10 18.57 -7.97
N GLY A 186 8.68 17.55 -8.73
CA GLY A 186 7.43 16.81 -8.51
C GLY A 186 7.46 15.86 -7.31
N LEU A 187 8.66 15.52 -6.76
CA LEU A 187 8.78 14.56 -5.66
C LEU A 187 8.09 15.03 -4.37
N ARG A 188 8.21 16.32 -4.04
CA ARG A 188 7.56 16.86 -2.83
C ARG A 188 6.03 16.84 -2.91
N PRO A 189 5.39 17.37 -3.97
CA PRO A 189 3.94 17.20 -4.15
C PRO A 189 3.50 15.74 -4.19
N ALA A 190 4.27 14.84 -4.79
CA ALA A 190 3.98 13.40 -4.78
C ALA A 190 3.95 12.81 -3.37
N LEU A 191 4.87 13.22 -2.48
CA LEU A 191 4.88 12.87 -1.06
C LEU A 191 3.62 13.37 -0.32
N ASP A 192 3.14 14.57 -0.64
CA ASP A 192 1.91 15.11 -0.03
C ASP A 192 0.70 14.25 -0.42
N VAL A 193 0.61 13.82 -1.68
CA VAL A 193 -0.40 12.86 -2.17
C VAL A 193 -0.29 11.51 -1.44
N CYS A 194 0.93 11.01 -1.20
CA CYS A 194 1.15 9.77 -0.45
C CYS A 194 0.69 9.90 1.00
N THR A 195 1.00 11.02 1.66
CA THR A 195 0.62 11.27 3.04
C THR A 195 -0.90 11.26 3.22
N GLU A 196 -1.64 11.88 2.29
CA GLU A 196 -3.09 11.82 2.30
C GLU A 196 -3.60 10.39 2.08
N GLY A 197 -3.04 9.67 1.10
CA GLY A 197 -3.40 8.27 0.81
C GLY A 197 -3.19 7.35 2.01
N ARG A 198 -2.07 7.48 2.75
CA ARG A 198 -1.81 6.74 4.00
C ARG A 198 -2.87 7.01 5.05
N ARG A 199 -3.25 8.27 5.25
CA ARG A 199 -4.30 8.64 6.21
C ARG A 199 -5.63 7.99 5.88
N VAL A 200 -6.00 7.99 4.60
CA VAL A 200 -7.23 7.34 4.13
C VAL A 200 -7.19 5.84 4.40
N LEU A 201 -6.11 5.16 4.01
CA LEU A 201 -5.98 3.71 4.21
C LEU A 201 -5.96 3.34 5.69
N ARG A 202 -5.24 4.09 6.54
CA ARG A 202 -5.24 3.92 8.00
C ARG A 202 -6.65 4.05 8.58
N ALA A 203 -7.43 5.03 8.12
CA ALA A 203 -8.80 5.22 8.56
C ALA A 203 -9.71 4.04 8.16
N VAL A 204 -9.51 3.47 6.96
CA VAL A 204 -10.24 2.29 6.48
C VAL A 204 -9.93 1.08 7.35
N VAL A 205 -8.64 0.76 7.56
CA VAL A 205 -8.20 -0.37 8.41
C VAL A 205 -8.73 -0.21 9.84
N SER A 206 -8.61 0.98 10.43
CA SER A 206 -9.11 1.25 11.78
C SER A 206 -10.63 1.12 11.87
N ARG A 207 -11.38 1.50 10.84
CA ARG A 207 -12.85 1.34 10.81
C ARG A 207 -13.23 -0.13 10.73
N ARG A 208 -12.56 -0.91 9.88
CA ARG A 208 -12.78 -2.37 9.77
C ARG A 208 -12.48 -3.08 11.10
N ALA A 209 -11.41 -2.71 11.79
CA ALA A 209 -11.07 -3.26 13.11
C ALA A 209 -12.17 -2.98 14.15
N ARG A 210 -12.70 -1.74 14.21
CA ARG A 210 -13.81 -1.39 15.14
C ARG A 210 -15.12 -2.08 14.79
N GLY A 211 -15.41 -2.32 13.54
CA GLY A 211 -16.63 -3.03 13.13
C GLY A 211 -16.62 -4.52 13.47
N ARG A 212 -15.49 -5.04 13.97
CA ARG A 212 -15.33 -6.44 14.42
C ARG A 212 -15.38 -6.61 15.95
N ALA A 213 -15.28 -5.52 16.69
CA ALA A 213 -15.38 -5.51 18.16
C ALA A 213 -16.85 -5.44 18.59
#